data_6af8a67925e8414bdfd34dfcdaa2c6da
#
_entry.id   6af8a67925e8414bdfd34dfcdaa2c6da
#
_cell.length_a   1.000
_cell.length_b   1.000
_cell.length_c   1.000
_cell.angle_alpha   90.00
_cell.angle_beta   90.00
_cell.angle_gamma   90.00
#
_symmetry.space_group_name_H-M   'P 1'
#
loop_
_entity.id
_entity.type
_entity.pdbx_description
1 polymer ?
#
loop_
_entity_poly.entity_id
_entity_poly.type
_entity_poly.pdbx_seq_one_letter_code
_entity_poly.pdbx_strand_id
1 'polypeptide(L)'
;IERLIRRLHREVRYTGVELGQAAIRPGFPSESLKRRYGDCKDKSLLLVALLRELGVAAELALVSAGPGLDVVPDLPGWGVFDHAVVHVPGPPELWIDATDAFSRVGQVPSGDLGRLALPIAPGTKALIAIPMTTSVDNRVVETREFFLSETDPVRVVETTDLQGEPEANFREGLGQLMASNLKSQMESYAREVYLAKGAVTATTSRADDFSRPFQLVVTALDARRGYATLKEAGLIIPRMGLFNRLPSDLTEFDPDSLANPAYSRNRTTDLVLSLPTTVEWHYRIVPPTGYRPDPLPDTLTQS
;
A
#
# COMPACT_ATOMS: atom_id res chain seq x y z
N ILE A 1 11.17 17.43 8.54
CA ILE A 1 11.49 15.99 8.31
C ILE A 1 11.09 15.62 6.87
N GLU A 2 9.82 15.78 6.43
CA GLU A 2 9.31 15.39 5.10
C GLU A 2 10.22 15.83 3.94
N ARG A 3 10.55 17.13 3.88
CA ARG A 3 11.41 17.67 2.81
C ARG A 3 12.81 17.02 2.79
N LEU A 4 13.35 16.68 3.97
CA LEU A 4 14.64 16.05 4.10
C LEU A 4 14.60 14.63 3.54
N ILE A 5 13.60 13.84 3.92
CA ILE A 5 13.39 12.47 3.43
C ILE A 5 13.21 12.45 1.91
N ARG A 6 12.36 13.33 1.37
CA ARG A 6 12.17 13.42 -0.09
C ARG A 6 13.46 13.82 -0.82
N ARG A 7 14.30 14.65 -0.21
CA ARG A 7 15.61 14.98 -0.76
C ARG A 7 16.56 13.79 -0.70
N LEU A 8 16.58 13.06 0.42
CA LEU A 8 17.39 11.84 0.57
C LEU A 8 17.08 10.83 -0.54
N HIS A 9 15.79 10.55 -0.80
CA HIS A 9 15.38 9.60 -1.84
C HIS A 9 15.77 10.05 -3.26
N ARG A 10 15.75 11.35 -3.54
CA ARG A 10 16.19 11.87 -4.85
C ARG A 10 17.69 11.82 -5.03
N GLU A 11 18.47 12.01 -3.96
CA GLU A 11 19.92 12.15 -4.07
C GLU A 11 20.68 10.85 -3.78
N VAL A 12 20.11 9.95 -3.01
CA VAL A 12 20.76 8.70 -2.59
C VAL A 12 19.89 7.50 -2.94
N ARG A 13 20.28 6.81 -4.00
CA ARG A 13 19.59 5.60 -4.47
C ARG A 13 19.77 4.44 -3.47
N TYR A 14 18.71 3.67 -3.24
CA TYR A 14 18.85 2.39 -2.55
C TYR A 14 19.59 1.37 -3.42
N THR A 15 20.57 0.70 -2.82
CA THR A 15 21.32 -0.39 -3.47
C THR A 15 21.89 -1.27 -2.37
N GLY A 16 21.54 -2.54 -2.38
CA GLY A 16 22.09 -3.52 -1.44
C GLY A 16 23.62 -3.61 -1.61
N VAL A 17 24.35 -3.45 -0.50
CA VAL A 17 25.82 -3.57 -0.43
C VAL A 17 26.14 -4.49 0.73
N GLU A 18 26.02 -5.78 0.51
CA GLU A 18 26.09 -6.80 1.57
C GLU A 18 27.34 -7.68 1.45
N LEU A 19 28.47 -7.11 1.03
CA LEU A 19 29.72 -7.83 0.87
C LEU A 19 30.74 -7.46 1.94
N GLY A 20 31.35 -8.46 2.57
CA GLY A 20 32.41 -8.29 3.57
C GLY A 20 31.98 -7.48 4.77
N GLN A 21 32.74 -6.47 5.18
CA GLN A 21 32.40 -5.62 6.31
C GLN A 21 31.13 -4.79 6.07
N ALA A 22 30.85 -4.45 4.83
CA ALA A 22 29.66 -3.69 4.49
C ALA A 22 28.35 -4.46 4.70
N ALA A 23 28.38 -5.78 4.88
CA ALA A 23 27.20 -6.55 5.28
C ALA A 23 26.66 -6.14 6.65
N ILE A 24 27.55 -5.70 7.57
CA ILE A 24 27.16 -5.38 8.96
C ILE A 24 27.40 -3.90 9.28
N ARG A 25 28.48 -3.33 8.79
CA ARG A 25 28.92 -1.97 9.15
C ARG A 25 28.50 -0.96 8.08
N PRO A 26 27.70 0.06 8.43
CA PRO A 26 27.40 1.14 7.50
C PRO A 26 28.64 1.99 7.17
N GLY A 27 28.68 2.56 5.98
CA GLY A 27 29.65 3.59 5.61
C GLY A 27 29.40 4.90 6.35
N PHE A 28 30.39 5.80 6.32
CA PHE A 28 30.18 7.14 6.86
C PHE A 28 29.08 7.89 6.09
N PRO A 29 28.22 8.69 6.75
CA PRO A 29 27.18 9.48 6.10
C PRO A 29 27.69 10.34 4.95
N SER A 30 28.87 10.97 5.10
CA SER A 30 29.50 11.76 4.06
C SER A 30 29.89 10.95 2.81
N GLU A 31 30.26 9.69 2.98
CA GLU A 31 30.58 8.79 1.86
C GLU A 31 29.30 8.37 1.12
N SER A 32 28.26 8.03 1.85
CA SER A 32 26.95 7.67 1.26
C SER A 32 26.38 8.83 0.46
N LEU A 33 26.50 10.06 0.97
CA LEU A 33 26.09 11.27 0.26
C LEU A 33 26.95 11.52 -0.99
N LYS A 34 28.26 11.33 -0.90
CA LYS A 34 29.20 11.51 -2.03
C LYS A 34 28.99 10.50 -3.14
N ARG A 35 28.82 9.21 -2.81
CA ARG A 35 28.62 8.13 -3.77
C ARG A 35 27.20 8.07 -4.32
N ARG A 36 26.21 8.72 -3.67
CA ARG A 36 24.79 8.79 -4.06
C ARG A 36 24.07 7.44 -4.11
N TYR A 37 24.52 6.48 -3.34
CA TYR A 37 23.83 5.23 -3.11
C TYR A 37 24.21 4.63 -1.75
N GLY A 38 23.38 3.74 -1.26
CA GLY A 38 23.61 2.99 -0.04
C GLY A 38 22.47 2.01 0.22
N ASP A 39 22.72 1.07 1.12
CA ASP A 39 21.72 0.11 1.57
C ASP A 39 20.88 0.66 2.73
N CYS A 40 20.09 -0.21 3.40
CA CYS A 40 19.21 0.18 4.51
C CYS A 40 19.99 0.90 5.63
N LYS A 41 21.10 0.33 6.08
CA LYS A 41 21.90 0.90 7.17
C LYS A 41 22.65 2.18 6.79
N ASP A 42 23.12 2.29 5.54
CA ASP A 42 23.78 3.49 5.03
C ASP A 42 22.81 4.67 4.94
N LYS A 43 21.63 4.43 4.36
CA LYS A 43 20.60 5.46 4.20
C LYS A 43 20.00 5.88 5.54
N SER A 44 19.74 4.91 6.42
CA SER A 44 19.22 5.19 7.76
C SER A 44 20.22 5.96 8.60
N LEU A 45 21.52 5.58 8.59
CA LEU A 45 22.55 6.33 9.32
C LEU A 45 22.74 7.75 8.75
N LEU A 46 22.68 7.91 7.43
CA LEU A 46 22.73 9.24 6.81
C LEU A 46 21.52 10.09 7.25
N LEU A 47 20.32 9.52 7.26
CA LEU A 47 19.12 10.23 7.72
C LEU A 47 19.23 10.63 9.19
N VAL A 48 19.71 9.73 10.07
CA VAL A 48 19.97 10.02 11.48
C VAL A 48 20.93 11.20 11.62
N ALA A 49 22.05 11.20 10.88
CA ALA A 49 23.01 12.29 10.93
C ALA A 49 22.39 13.63 10.50
N LEU A 50 21.63 13.64 9.40
CA LEU A 50 20.97 14.84 8.90
C LEU A 50 19.89 15.36 9.84
N LEU A 51 19.13 14.48 10.49
CA LEU A 51 18.11 14.85 11.48
C LEU A 51 18.78 15.48 12.73
N ARG A 52 19.88 14.90 13.21
CA ARG A 52 20.64 15.42 14.35
C ARG A 52 21.24 16.80 14.08
N GLU A 53 21.75 17.06 12.88
CA GLU A 53 22.21 18.38 12.46
C GLU A 53 21.09 19.44 12.46
N LEU A 54 19.83 19.00 12.30
CA LEU A 54 18.65 19.86 12.41
C LEU A 54 18.10 19.96 13.85
N GLY A 55 18.79 19.39 14.84
CA GLY A 55 18.36 19.39 16.24
C GLY A 55 17.25 18.38 16.56
N VAL A 56 16.98 17.44 15.65
CA VAL A 56 15.99 16.38 15.87
C VAL A 56 16.72 15.16 16.44
N ALA A 57 16.31 14.71 17.63
CA ALA A 57 16.81 13.46 18.21
C ALA A 57 16.39 12.31 17.30
N ALA A 58 17.33 11.53 16.82
CA ALA A 58 17.09 10.37 15.98
C ALA A 58 18.15 9.31 16.23
N GLU A 59 17.81 8.06 16.07
CA GLU A 59 18.69 6.92 16.26
C GLU A 59 18.44 5.84 15.20
N LEU A 60 19.46 5.06 14.90
CA LEU A 60 19.34 3.89 14.07
C LEU A 60 18.67 2.79 14.89
N ALA A 61 17.79 2.03 14.29
CA ALA A 61 17.22 0.84 14.90
C ALA A 61 17.32 -0.35 13.94
N LEU A 62 17.59 -1.53 14.48
CA LEU A 62 17.63 -2.79 13.70
C LEU A 62 16.32 -3.54 13.90
N VAL A 63 15.82 -4.13 12.84
CA VAL A 63 14.59 -4.93 12.81
C VAL A 63 14.78 -6.22 12.03
N SER A 64 13.93 -7.21 12.28
CA SER A 64 13.74 -8.35 11.39
C SER A 64 12.51 -8.06 10.52
N ALA A 65 12.72 -7.52 9.32
CA ALA A 65 11.66 -7.09 8.42
C ALA A 65 11.08 -8.27 7.62
N GLY A 66 9.85 -8.10 7.10
CA GLY A 66 9.26 -9.04 6.16
C GLY A 66 8.49 -10.21 6.78
N PRO A 67 8.03 -11.15 5.95
CA PRO A 67 7.21 -12.27 6.37
C PRO A 67 8.08 -13.32 7.09
N GLY A 68 7.95 -13.45 8.37
CA GLY A 68 8.70 -14.42 9.14
C GLY A 68 8.47 -14.26 10.62
N LEU A 69 9.13 -15.10 11.41
CA LEU A 69 9.13 -14.94 12.85
C LEU A 69 9.90 -13.69 13.23
N ASP A 70 9.35 -12.94 14.15
CA ASP A 70 10.03 -11.79 14.74
C ASP A 70 11.15 -12.24 15.68
N VAL A 71 11.96 -11.29 16.15
CA VAL A 71 13.02 -11.53 17.15
C VAL A 71 12.41 -12.08 18.43
N VAL A 72 13.03 -13.11 18.98
CA VAL A 72 12.67 -13.64 20.30
C VAL A 72 13.52 -12.95 21.36
N PRO A 73 12.94 -12.15 22.27
CA PRO A 73 13.73 -11.32 23.21
C PRO A 73 14.67 -12.12 24.09
N ASP A 74 14.31 -13.35 24.44
CA ASP A 74 15.10 -14.22 25.31
C ASP A 74 16.18 -15.04 24.56
N LEU A 75 16.22 -14.96 23.23
CA LEU A 75 17.23 -15.61 22.39
C LEU A 75 18.14 -14.55 21.76
N PRO A 76 19.17 -14.10 22.47
CA PRO A 76 20.06 -13.07 21.94
C PRO A 76 20.83 -13.60 20.72
N GLY A 77 20.77 -12.85 19.63
CA GLY A 77 21.48 -13.17 18.40
C GLY A 77 21.60 -11.94 17.51
N TRP A 78 22.80 -11.66 17.04
CA TRP A 78 23.00 -10.53 16.13
C TRP A 78 22.42 -10.80 14.72
N GLY A 79 22.46 -12.03 14.26
CA GLY A 79 22.04 -12.44 12.92
C GLY A 79 20.53 -12.55 12.71
N VAL A 80 19.71 -12.16 13.70
CA VAL A 80 18.25 -12.13 13.56
C VAL A 80 17.75 -10.85 12.90
N PHE A 81 18.58 -9.82 12.85
CA PHE A 81 18.24 -8.54 12.24
C PHE A 81 18.73 -8.49 10.81
N ASP A 82 17.85 -8.16 9.89
CA ASP A 82 18.12 -8.09 8.44
C ASP A 82 17.86 -6.70 7.83
N HIS A 83 17.30 -5.78 8.62
CA HIS A 83 16.96 -4.43 8.15
C HIS A 83 17.29 -3.35 9.18
N ALA A 84 17.40 -2.11 8.70
CA ALA A 84 17.69 -0.94 9.51
C ALA A 84 16.76 0.21 9.18
N VAL A 85 16.11 0.75 10.21
CA VAL A 85 15.18 1.88 10.14
C VAL A 85 15.64 3.02 11.04
N VAL A 86 14.97 4.16 10.98
CA VAL A 86 15.23 5.32 11.83
C VAL A 86 14.12 5.48 12.86
N HIS A 87 14.49 5.56 14.11
CA HIS A 87 13.62 5.90 15.21
C HIS A 87 13.86 7.36 15.63
N VAL A 88 12.78 8.12 15.76
CA VAL A 88 12.77 9.50 16.28
C VAL A 88 11.93 9.46 17.56
N PRO A 89 12.59 9.38 18.74
CA PRO A 89 11.87 9.34 20.01
C PRO A 89 11.20 10.69 20.31
N GLY A 90 10.06 10.64 20.95
CA GLY A 90 9.35 11.83 21.44
C GLY A 90 7.86 11.85 21.10
N PRO A 91 7.12 12.89 21.52
CA PRO A 91 5.75 13.14 21.10
C PRO A 91 5.68 14.06 19.84
N PRO A 92 5.26 13.60 18.67
CA PRO A 92 4.98 12.19 18.38
C PRO A 92 6.26 11.38 18.16
N GLU A 93 6.22 10.11 18.56
CA GLU A 93 7.23 9.13 18.17
C GLU A 93 7.09 8.82 16.68
N LEU A 94 8.21 8.76 15.94
CA LEU A 94 8.20 8.46 14.51
C LEU A 94 9.16 7.31 14.19
N TRP A 95 8.69 6.45 13.32
CA TRP A 95 9.47 5.41 12.67
C TRP A 95 9.58 5.71 11.19
N ILE A 96 10.75 5.57 10.59
CA ILE A 96 11.02 5.93 9.21
C ILE A 96 11.89 4.86 8.58
N ASP A 97 11.38 4.20 7.56
CA ASP A 97 12.21 3.39 6.68
C ASP A 97 12.85 4.29 5.62
N ALA A 98 14.16 4.48 5.73
CA ALA A 98 14.91 5.31 4.79
C ALA A 98 15.09 4.66 3.41
N THR A 99 14.66 3.41 3.23
CA THR A 99 14.68 2.71 1.94
C THR A 99 13.38 2.90 1.17
N ASP A 100 12.27 3.11 1.87
CA ASP A 100 10.95 3.33 1.28
C ASP A 100 10.76 4.78 0.83
N ALA A 101 10.66 4.95 -0.48
CA ALA A 101 10.50 6.27 -1.12
C ALA A 101 9.03 6.73 -1.20
N PHE A 102 8.06 5.85 -0.91
CA PHE A 102 6.65 6.04 -1.23
C PHE A 102 5.75 6.19 -0.02
N SER A 103 6.18 5.77 1.16
CA SER A 103 5.45 6.01 2.41
C SER A 103 5.52 7.48 2.84
N ARG A 104 4.51 7.92 3.56
CA ARG A 104 4.49 9.22 4.23
C ARG A 104 5.33 9.16 5.50
N VAL A 105 5.81 10.31 5.94
CA VAL A 105 6.58 10.40 7.19
C VAL A 105 5.76 9.88 8.37
N GLY A 106 6.35 8.99 9.15
CA GLY A 106 5.68 8.31 10.26
C GLY A 106 4.89 7.07 9.86
N GLN A 107 4.95 6.69 8.58
CA GLN A 107 4.49 5.41 8.09
C GLN A 107 5.69 4.57 7.68
N VAL A 108 5.65 3.29 7.97
CA VAL A 108 6.63 2.30 7.54
C VAL A 108 5.93 1.17 6.78
N PRO A 109 6.63 0.44 5.92
CA PRO A 109 6.08 -0.72 5.22
C PRO A 109 5.52 -1.77 6.19
N SER A 110 4.55 -2.57 5.73
CA SER A 110 3.94 -3.64 6.55
C SER A 110 4.95 -4.65 7.07
N GLY A 111 6.06 -4.83 6.38
CA GLY A 111 7.15 -5.69 6.83
C GLY A 111 7.81 -5.24 8.15
N ASP A 112 7.73 -3.96 8.47
CA ASP A 112 8.29 -3.37 9.69
C ASP A 112 7.26 -3.23 10.80
N LEU A 113 5.96 -3.20 10.46
CA LEU A 113 4.90 -2.97 11.43
C LEU A 113 4.83 -4.09 12.48
N GLY A 114 4.70 -3.69 13.75
CA GLY A 114 4.61 -4.60 14.88
C GLY A 114 5.91 -5.30 15.24
N ARG A 115 7.01 -5.08 14.48
CA ARG A 115 8.30 -5.73 14.73
C ARG A 115 8.99 -5.16 15.97
N LEU A 116 9.74 -6.02 16.63
CA LEU A 116 10.61 -5.63 17.72
C LEU A 116 11.91 -5.04 17.16
N ALA A 117 12.13 -3.77 17.41
CA ALA A 117 13.31 -3.03 16.97
C ALA A 117 14.33 -2.90 18.09
N LEU A 118 15.62 -2.96 17.73
CA LEU A 118 16.74 -2.68 18.61
C LEU A 118 17.30 -1.28 18.32
N PRO A 119 16.97 -0.24 19.12
CA PRO A 119 17.58 1.08 18.97
C PRO A 119 19.08 1.03 19.24
N ILE A 120 19.87 1.64 18.39
CA ILE A 120 21.33 1.72 18.53
C ILE A 120 21.68 3.05 19.18
N ALA A 121 21.49 3.11 20.50
CA ALA A 121 21.77 4.30 21.31
C ALA A 121 22.46 3.92 22.63
N PRO A 122 23.28 4.84 23.22
CA PRO A 122 23.83 4.62 24.55
C PRO A 122 22.72 4.39 25.58
N GLY A 123 22.82 3.29 26.31
CA GLY A 123 21.88 2.98 27.39
C GLY A 123 20.64 2.17 26.93
N THR A 124 20.53 1.76 25.68
CA THR A 124 19.51 0.81 25.23
C THR A 124 19.60 -0.48 26.05
N LYS A 125 18.46 -0.90 26.62
CA LYS A 125 18.35 -2.09 27.48
C LYS A 125 17.27 -3.07 27.02
N ALA A 126 16.42 -2.66 26.08
CA ALA A 126 15.29 -3.45 25.62
C ALA A 126 14.99 -3.18 24.15
N LEU A 127 14.29 -4.12 23.54
CA LEU A 127 13.65 -3.93 22.24
C LEU A 127 12.43 -3.03 22.41
N ILE A 128 12.08 -2.29 21.35
CA ILE A 128 10.89 -1.43 21.27
C ILE A 128 10.03 -1.93 20.09
N ALA A 129 8.74 -2.10 20.33
CA ALA A 129 7.84 -2.49 19.24
C ALA A 129 7.55 -1.30 18.32
N ILE A 130 7.70 -1.48 17.00
CA ILE A 130 7.18 -0.54 16.02
C ILE A 130 5.65 -0.64 16.08
N PRO A 131 4.93 0.49 16.21
CA PRO A 131 3.48 0.47 16.32
C PRO A 131 2.80 -0.18 15.11
N MET A 132 1.74 -0.96 15.35
CA MET A 132 0.84 -1.42 14.29
C MET A 132 -0.04 -0.27 13.82
N THR A 133 -0.34 -0.26 12.53
CA THR A 133 -1.40 0.60 11.97
C THR A 133 -2.79 -0.04 12.17
N THR A 134 -3.82 0.78 12.07
CA THR A 134 -5.21 0.34 12.13
C THR A 134 -5.84 0.31 10.74
N SER A 135 -7.02 -0.29 10.62
CA SER A 135 -7.76 -0.28 9.34
C SER A 135 -8.22 1.12 8.91
N VAL A 136 -8.24 2.09 9.84
CA VAL A 136 -8.55 3.49 9.52
C VAL A 136 -7.36 4.19 8.88
N ASP A 137 -6.14 3.78 9.23
CA ASP A 137 -4.91 4.34 8.68
C ASP A 137 -4.65 3.85 7.24
N ASN A 138 -5.16 2.66 6.92
CA ASN A 138 -5.00 2.01 5.62
C ASN A 138 -6.35 1.89 4.92
N ARG A 139 -6.58 2.76 3.94
CA ARG A 139 -7.90 2.87 3.32
C ARG A 139 -7.82 2.92 1.80
N VAL A 140 -8.76 2.20 1.17
CA VAL A 140 -9.03 2.25 -0.27
C VAL A 140 -10.48 2.61 -0.46
N VAL A 141 -10.77 3.70 -1.15
CA VAL A 141 -12.13 4.12 -1.50
C VAL A 141 -12.27 4.14 -3.01
N GLU A 142 -13.10 3.26 -3.54
CA GLU A 142 -13.40 3.18 -4.98
C GLU A 142 -14.79 3.77 -5.24
N THR A 143 -14.84 4.91 -5.89
CA THR A 143 -16.10 5.51 -6.36
C THR A 143 -16.30 5.19 -7.83
N ARG A 144 -17.36 4.48 -8.15
CA ARG A 144 -17.70 4.02 -9.49
C ARG A 144 -19.00 4.68 -9.98
N GLU A 145 -18.86 5.63 -10.89
CA GLU A 145 -19.97 6.37 -11.47
C GLU A 145 -20.35 5.78 -12.82
N PHE A 146 -21.57 5.26 -12.93
CA PHE A 146 -22.12 4.70 -14.17
C PHE A 146 -23.11 5.69 -14.79
N PHE A 147 -22.76 6.20 -15.95
CA PHE A 147 -23.63 7.07 -16.76
C PHE A 147 -24.36 6.21 -17.79
N LEU A 148 -25.62 5.92 -17.51
CA LEU A 148 -26.47 5.11 -18.36
C LEU A 148 -27.15 5.99 -19.41
N SER A 149 -27.31 5.46 -20.63
CA SER A 149 -27.96 6.13 -21.75
C SER A 149 -28.80 5.13 -22.53
N GLU A 150 -29.90 5.59 -23.10
CA GLU A 150 -30.75 4.79 -23.99
C GLU A 150 -30.15 4.66 -25.40
N THR A 151 -29.34 5.62 -25.80
CA THR A 151 -28.83 5.74 -27.19
C THR A 151 -27.32 5.59 -27.26
N ASP A 152 -26.62 6.02 -26.23
CA ASP A 152 -25.16 6.02 -26.21
C ASP A 152 -24.58 4.87 -25.39
N PRO A 153 -23.36 4.44 -25.68
CA PRO A 153 -22.68 3.45 -24.85
C PRO A 153 -22.52 3.91 -23.40
N VAL A 154 -22.69 3.00 -22.46
CA VAL A 154 -22.50 3.27 -21.04
C VAL A 154 -21.06 3.73 -20.77
N ARG A 155 -20.93 4.85 -20.09
CA ARG A 155 -19.63 5.39 -19.62
C ARG A 155 -19.49 5.13 -18.13
N VAL A 156 -18.31 4.64 -17.74
CA VAL A 156 -17.93 4.47 -16.33
C VAL A 156 -16.76 5.40 -16.01
N VAL A 157 -16.85 6.06 -14.88
CA VAL A 157 -15.72 6.77 -14.26
C VAL A 157 -15.46 6.14 -12.90
N GLU A 158 -14.31 5.55 -12.74
CA GLU A 158 -13.85 5.03 -11.46
C GLU A 158 -12.79 5.95 -10.89
N THR A 159 -12.96 6.37 -9.64
CA THR A 159 -11.97 7.12 -8.87
C THR A 159 -11.57 6.27 -7.68
N THR A 160 -10.27 5.98 -7.55
CA THR A 160 -9.69 5.29 -6.41
C THR A 160 -8.87 6.26 -5.59
N ASP A 161 -9.32 6.52 -4.37
CA ASP A 161 -8.61 7.31 -3.36
C ASP A 161 -7.93 6.38 -2.37
N LEU A 162 -6.68 6.67 -2.04
CA LEU A 162 -5.80 5.78 -1.30
C LEU A 162 -5.17 6.49 -0.10
N GLN A 163 -5.04 5.76 1.00
CA GLN A 163 -4.38 6.22 2.22
C GLN A 163 -3.56 5.09 2.86
N GLY A 164 -2.44 5.44 3.49
CA GLY A 164 -1.57 4.49 4.19
C GLY A 164 -0.72 3.66 3.25
N GLU A 165 -0.48 2.42 3.60
CA GLU A 165 0.31 1.51 2.75
C GLU A 165 -0.30 1.23 1.36
N PRO A 166 -1.63 1.11 1.19
CA PRO A 166 -2.22 1.08 -0.14
C PRO A 166 -1.80 2.28 -1.02
N GLU A 167 -1.68 3.49 -0.43
CA GLU A 167 -1.19 4.66 -1.16
C GLU A 167 0.27 4.49 -1.59
N ALA A 168 1.14 4.03 -0.69
CA ALA A 168 2.55 3.79 -0.98
C ALA A 168 2.72 2.76 -2.11
N ASN A 169 2.01 1.64 -2.04
CA ASN A 169 2.04 0.58 -3.05
C ASN A 169 1.57 1.07 -4.44
N PHE A 170 0.54 1.90 -4.50
CA PHE A 170 0.07 2.47 -5.77
C PHE A 170 1.04 3.53 -6.33
N ARG A 171 1.69 4.33 -5.46
CA ARG A 171 2.74 5.25 -5.86
C ARG A 171 3.92 4.52 -6.48
N GLU A 172 4.34 3.43 -5.87
CA GLU A 172 5.42 2.59 -6.37
C GLU A 172 5.03 1.88 -7.68
N GLY A 173 3.90 1.20 -7.69
CA GLY A 173 3.46 0.38 -8.82
C GLY A 173 3.02 1.20 -10.02
N LEU A 174 2.01 2.06 -9.85
CA LEU A 174 1.38 2.78 -10.96
C LEU A 174 2.02 4.15 -11.23
N GLY A 175 2.44 4.84 -10.16
CA GLY A 175 2.96 6.20 -10.29
C GLY A 175 4.29 6.29 -11.03
N GLN A 176 4.98 5.18 -11.20
CA GLN A 176 6.24 5.08 -11.95
C GLN A 176 6.08 4.53 -13.37
N LEU A 177 4.88 4.07 -13.73
CA LEU A 177 4.65 3.53 -15.07
C LEU A 177 4.71 4.62 -16.14
N MET A 178 5.25 4.25 -17.29
CA MET A 178 5.05 5.05 -18.50
C MET A 178 3.56 5.11 -18.86
N ALA A 179 3.10 6.23 -19.40
CA ALA A 179 1.70 6.43 -19.73
C ALA A 179 1.11 5.33 -20.65
N SER A 180 1.92 4.78 -21.56
CA SER A 180 1.51 3.66 -22.42
C SER A 180 1.22 2.37 -21.63
N ASN A 181 2.06 2.08 -20.64
CA ASN A 181 1.92 0.87 -19.81
C ASN A 181 0.72 1.01 -18.86
N LEU A 182 0.57 2.17 -18.23
CA LEU A 182 -0.62 2.47 -17.42
C LEU A 182 -1.90 2.31 -18.24
N LYS A 183 -1.93 2.88 -19.45
CA LYS A 183 -3.07 2.76 -20.36
C LYS A 183 -3.38 1.31 -20.67
N SER A 184 -2.39 0.51 -21.09
CA SER A 184 -2.56 -0.91 -21.42
C SER A 184 -3.08 -1.73 -20.23
N GLN A 185 -2.57 -1.48 -19.02
CA GLN A 185 -3.06 -2.15 -17.81
C GLN A 185 -4.52 -1.78 -17.51
N MET A 186 -4.87 -0.50 -17.63
CA MET A 186 -6.23 -0.03 -17.36
C MET A 186 -7.22 -0.46 -18.45
N GLU A 187 -6.79 -0.61 -19.69
CA GLU A 187 -7.59 -1.24 -20.73
C GLU A 187 -7.91 -2.70 -20.42
N SER A 188 -6.94 -3.46 -19.91
CA SER A 188 -7.16 -4.85 -19.49
C SER A 188 -8.08 -4.93 -18.27
N TYR A 189 -7.83 -4.10 -17.27
CA TYR A 189 -8.70 -3.95 -16.10
C TYR A 189 -10.14 -3.61 -16.48
N ALA A 190 -10.37 -2.61 -17.34
CA ALA A 190 -11.70 -2.19 -17.73
C ALA A 190 -12.45 -3.26 -18.56
N ARG A 191 -11.72 -4.05 -19.38
CA ARG A 191 -12.31 -5.21 -20.07
C ARG A 191 -12.79 -6.28 -19.10
N GLU A 192 -12.03 -6.55 -18.06
CA GLU A 192 -12.38 -7.56 -17.07
C GLU A 192 -13.51 -7.09 -16.14
N VAL A 193 -13.33 -5.92 -15.53
CA VAL A 193 -14.23 -5.41 -14.49
C VAL A 193 -15.52 -4.86 -15.05
N TYR A 194 -15.49 -4.13 -16.17
CA TYR A 194 -16.63 -3.44 -16.76
C TYR A 194 -17.14 -4.08 -18.05
N LEU A 195 -16.47 -5.11 -18.58
CA LEU A 195 -16.71 -5.66 -19.90
C LEU A 195 -16.66 -4.57 -21.00
N ALA A 196 -15.78 -3.57 -20.79
CA ALA A 196 -15.66 -2.43 -21.68
C ALA A 196 -15.08 -2.83 -23.03
N LYS A 197 -15.69 -2.31 -24.10
CA LYS A 197 -15.24 -2.51 -25.50
C LYS A 197 -14.78 -1.23 -26.16
N GLY A 198 -15.11 -0.08 -25.57
CA GLY A 198 -14.71 1.24 -26.06
C GLY A 198 -13.35 1.70 -25.52
N ALA A 199 -13.07 2.97 -25.76
CA ALA A 199 -11.82 3.59 -25.31
C ALA A 199 -11.73 3.63 -23.77
N VAL A 200 -10.51 3.46 -23.28
CA VAL A 200 -10.16 3.60 -21.85
C VAL A 200 -9.10 4.68 -21.70
N THR A 201 -9.29 5.56 -20.74
CA THR A 201 -8.30 6.55 -20.31
C THR A 201 -8.03 6.40 -18.83
N ALA A 202 -6.79 6.64 -18.43
CA ALA A 202 -6.39 6.60 -17.03
C ALA A 202 -5.45 7.75 -16.70
N THR A 203 -5.62 8.32 -15.52
CA THR A 203 -4.73 9.34 -14.96
C THR A 203 -4.42 9.02 -13.51
N THR A 204 -3.20 9.33 -13.07
CA THR A 204 -2.79 9.18 -11.68
C THR A 204 -2.29 10.50 -11.12
N SER A 205 -2.31 10.64 -9.80
CA SER A 205 -1.46 11.61 -9.12
C SER A 205 0.01 11.33 -9.42
N ARG A 206 0.87 12.34 -9.31
CA ARG A 206 2.32 12.11 -9.41
C ARG A 206 2.80 11.31 -8.20
N ALA A 207 3.67 10.33 -8.43
CA ALA A 207 4.20 9.48 -7.36
C ALA A 207 5.01 10.27 -6.31
N ASP A 208 5.65 11.38 -6.72
CA ASP A 208 6.49 12.23 -5.88
C ASP A 208 5.74 13.44 -5.25
N ASP A 209 4.43 13.60 -5.51
CA ASP A 209 3.60 14.66 -4.91
C ASP A 209 2.88 14.14 -3.66
N PHE A 210 3.44 14.43 -2.50
CA PHE A 210 2.88 14.09 -1.19
C PHE A 210 2.01 15.19 -0.58
N SER A 211 1.76 16.29 -1.30
CA SER A 211 0.89 17.38 -0.83
C SER A 211 -0.58 16.96 -0.72
N ARG A 212 -0.94 15.89 -1.41
CA ARG A 212 -2.29 15.29 -1.46
C ARG A 212 -2.21 13.77 -1.51
N PRO A 213 -3.30 13.06 -1.17
CA PRO A 213 -3.41 11.61 -1.36
C PRO A 213 -3.17 11.21 -2.83
N PHE A 214 -2.67 9.99 -3.04
CA PHE A 214 -2.57 9.45 -4.38
C PHE A 214 -3.94 9.01 -4.87
N GLN A 215 -4.26 9.38 -6.10
CA GLN A 215 -5.53 9.07 -6.73
C GLN A 215 -5.29 8.46 -8.11
N LEU A 216 -6.07 7.45 -8.45
CA LEU A 216 -6.20 6.90 -9.80
C LEU A 216 -7.60 7.19 -10.30
N VAL A 217 -7.73 7.71 -11.53
CA VAL A 217 -9.00 7.89 -12.22
C VAL A 217 -8.98 7.11 -13.52
N VAL A 218 -9.95 6.22 -13.71
CA VAL A 218 -10.14 5.43 -14.92
C VAL A 218 -11.48 5.78 -15.54
N THR A 219 -11.49 6.12 -16.82
CA THR A 219 -12.72 6.30 -17.60
C THR A 219 -12.80 5.23 -18.68
N ALA A 220 -13.87 4.45 -18.68
CA ALA A 220 -14.13 3.40 -19.67
C ALA A 220 -15.42 3.69 -20.44
N LEU A 221 -15.36 3.54 -21.73
CA LEU A 221 -16.51 3.66 -22.63
C LEU A 221 -17.00 2.28 -23.09
N ASP A 222 -18.29 2.19 -23.45
CA ASP A 222 -18.96 0.95 -23.85
C ASP A 222 -18.82 -0.15 -22.77
N ALA A 223 -19.08 0.22 -21.54
CA ALA A 223 -19.15 -0.70 -20.40
C ALA A 223 -20.47 -1.49 -20.48
N ARG A 224 -20.39 -2.82 -20.36
CA ARG A 224 -21.57 -3.70 -20.62
C ARG A 224 -22.15 -4.30 -19.33
N ARG A 225 -21.81 -3.76 -18.19
CA ARG A 225 -22.45 -4.12 -16.90
C ARG A 225 -23.63 -3.23 -16.55
N GLY A 226 -23.81 -2.10 -17.26
CA GLY A 226 -24.96 -1.22 -17.14
C GLY A 226 -25.78 -1.21 -18.43
N TYR A 227 -27.07 -0.92 -18.32
CA TYR A 227 -27.98 -0.79 -19.45
C TYR A 227 -29.06 0.24 -19.15
N ALA A 228 -29.63 0.81 -20.20
CA ALA A 228 -30.87 1.57 -20.16
C ALA A 228 -31.71 1.25 -21.41
N THR A 229 -33.01 1.21 -21.21
CA THR A 229 -34.05 1.06 -22.26
C THR A 229 -35.09 2.14 -22.03
N LEU A 230 -36.08 2.27 -22.89
CA LEU A 230 -37.19 3.21 -22.68
C LEU A 230 -38.05 2.95 -21.42
N LYS A 231 -37.86 1.81 -20.76
CA LYS A 231 -38.70 1.39 -19.62
C LYS A 231 -37.95 1.27 -18.33
N GLU A 232 -36.69 0.87 -18.40
CA GLU A 232 -35.88 0.57 -17.23
C GLU A 232 -34.41 0.81 -17.50
N ALA A 233 -33.66 1.08 -16.41
CA ALA A 233 -32.22 1.18 -16.43
C ALA A 233 -31.65 0.43 -15.22
N GLY A 234 -30.50 -0.22 -15.38
CA GLY A 234 -29.92 -1.03 -14.33
C GLY A 234 -28.42 -1.25 -14.45
N LEU A 235 -27.86 -1.77 -13.38
CA LEU A 235 -26.45 -2.10 -13.25
C LEU A 235 -26.29 -3.50 -12.66
N ILE A 236 -25.36 -4.28 -13.22
CA ILE A 236 -24.95 -5.57 -12.68
C ILE A 236 -23.68 -5.37 -11.86
N ILE A 237 -23.78 -5.53 -10.55
CA ILE A 237 -22.62 -5.51 -9.63
C ILE A 237 -22.18 -6.97 -9.41
N PRO A 238 -21.01 -7.40 -9.93
CA PRO A 238 -20.56 -8.78 -9.76
C PRO A 238 -20.09 -9.00 -8.31
N ARG A 239 -20.62 -10.05 -7.67
CA ARG A 239 -20.22 -10.41 -6.30
C ARG A 239 -18.71 -10.57 -6.14
N MET A 240 -18.07 -11.24 -7.08
CA MET A 240 -16.61 -11.44 -7.02
C MET A 240 -15.82 -10.13 -7.00
N GLY A 241 -16.32 -9.07 -7.65
CA GLY A 241 -15.69 -7.76 -7.61
C GLY A 241 -15.62 -7.13 -6.22
N LEU A 242 -16.49 -7.56 -5.30
CA LEU A 242 -16.46 -7.11 -3.91
C LEU A 242 -15.36 -7.78 -3.07
N PHE A 243 -14.80 -8.88 -3.56
CA PHE A 243 -13.78 -9.66 -2.85
C PHE A 243 -12.38 -9.48 -3.42
N ASN A 244 -12.21 -8.77 -4.54
CA ASN A 244 -10.92 -8.60 -5.21
C ASN A 244 -9.84 -7.88 -4.38
N ARG A 245 -10.22 -7.27 -3.26
CA ARG A 245 -9.30 -6.59 -2.33
C ARG A 245 -9.05 -7.38 -1.06
N LEU A 246 -9.68 -8.53 -0.90
CA LEU A 246 -9.36 -9.41 0.20
C LEU A 246 -8.03 -10.11 -0.06
N PRO A 247 -7.26 -10.43 1.01
CA PRO A 247 -6.06 -11.25 0.87
C PRO A 247 -6.34 -12.55 0.11
N SER A 248 -5.39 -12.98 -0.71
CA SER A 248 -5.51 -14.22 -1.50
C SER A 248 -5.86 -15.43 -0.64
N ASP A 249 -5.29 -15.53 0.55
CA ASP A 249 -5.56 -16.59 1.53
C ASP A 249 -7.03 -16.70 1.94
N LEU A 250 -7.83 -15.64 1.73
CA LEU A 250 -9.27 -15.60 1.97
C LEU A 250 -10.10 -15.85 0.72
N THR A 251 -9.53 -15.67 -0.46
CA THR A 251 -10.25 -15.68 -1.74
C THR A 251 -9.89 -16.85 -2.62
N GLU A 252 -8.67 -17.39 -2.49
CA GLU A 252 -8.22 -18.55 -3.25
C GLU A 252 -8.76 -19.84 -2.63
N PHE A 253 -9.68 -20.45 -3.34
CA PHE A 253 -10.16 -21.78 -3.04
C PHE A 253 -9.41 -22.77 -3.92
N ASP A 254 -8.49 -23.53 -3.33
CA ASP A 254 -7.85 -24.65 -4.00
C ASP A 254 -8.66 -25.93 -3.78
N PRO A 255 -9.35 -26.46 -4.83
CA PRO A 255 -10.12 -27.69 -4.71
C PRO A 255 -9.27 -28.89 -4.28
N ASP A 256 -8.00 -28.90 -4.64
CA ASP A 256 -7.07 -30.00 -4.30
C ASP A 256 -6.65 -29.96 -2.83
N SER A 257 -6.76 -28.78 -2.19
CA SER A 257 -6.52 -28.64 -0.75
C SER A 257 -7.54 -29.43 0.08
N LEU A 258 -8.76 -29.65 -0.44
CA LEU A 258 -9.79 -30.46 0.24
C LEU A 258 -9.45 -31.95 0.29
N ALA A 259 -8.62 -32.44 -0.65
CA ALA A 259 -8.17 -33.83 -0.71
C ALA A 259 -6.95 -34.08 0.20
N ASN A 260 -6.29 -33.02 0.68
CA ASN A 260 -5.11 -33.14 1.54
C ASN A 260 -5.51 -33.11 3.02
N PRO A 261 -5.31 -34.20 3.79
CA PRO A 261 -5.62 -34.24 5.22
C PRO A 261 -4.89 -33.19 6.06
N ALA A 262 -3.78 -32.65 5.57
CA ALA A 262 -3.05 -31.56 6.22
C ALA A 262 -3.82 -30.22 6.22
N TYR A 263 -4.76 -30.03 5.29
CA TYR A 263 -5.65 -28.89 5.24
C TYR A 263 -6.99 -29.24 5.89
N SER A 264 -7.01 -29.29 7.22
CA SER A 264 -8.26 -29.49 7.96
C SER A 264 -9.24 -28.36 7.66
N ARG A 265 -10.53 -28.70 7.44
CA ARG A 265 -11.61 -27.72 7.33
C ARG A 265 -11.78 -26.86 8.58
N ASN A 266 -11.27 -27.33 9.71
CA ASN A 266 -11.27 -26.61 10.97
C ASN A 266 -9.88 -26.05 11.21
N ARG A 267 -9.68 -24.79 10.86
CA ARG A 267 -8.46 -24.07 11.22
C ARG A 267 -8.35 -24.03 12.75
N THR A 268 -7.23 -24.48 13.28
CA THR A 268 -6.90 -24.46 14.72
C THR A 268 -5.93 -23.32 15.08
N THR A 269 -5.41 -22.62 14.08
CA THR A 269 -4.51 -21.47 14.25
C THR A 269 -5.18 -20.20 13.77
N ASP A 270 -4.81 -19.07 14.36
CA ASP A 270 -5.29 -17.75 13.96
C ASP A 270 -4.89 -17.43 12.51
N LEU A 271 -5.77 -16.73 11.81
CA LEU A 271 -5.41 -16.08 10.54
C LEU A 271 -4.82 -14.71 10.86
N VAL A 272 -3.55 -14.55 10.56
CA VAL A 272 -2.87 -13.28 10.72
C VAL A 272 -2.94 -12.52 9.39
N LEU A 273 -3.66 -11.40 9.37
CA LEU A 273 -3.64 -10.46 8.26
C LEU A 273 -2.47 -9.48 8.46
N SER A 274 -1.61 -9.39 7.47
CA SER A 274 -0.39 -8.57 7.54
C SER A 274 -0.68 -7.07 7.66
N LEU A 275 -1.83 -6.62 7.15
CA LEU A 275 -2.21 -5.22 7.13
C LEU A 275 -3.72 -5.05 7.36
N PRO A 276 -4.13 -4.48 8.49
CA PRO A 276 -5.52 -4.06 8.66
C PRO A 276 -5.88 -2.96 7.64
N THR A 277 -6.90 -3.20 6.82
CA THR A 277 -7.30 -2.29 5.74
C THR A 277 -8.80 -2.11 5.69
N THR A 278 -9.27 -0.89 5.47
CA THR A 278 -10.67 -0.61 5.15
C THR A 278 -10.80 -0.43 3.64
N VAL A 279 -11.72 -1.16 3.03
CA VAL A 279 -12.05 -1.00 1.60
C VAL A 279 -13.51 -0.62 1.47
N GLU A 280 -13.77 0.43 0.72
CA GLU A 280 -15.11 0.96 0.47
C GLU A 280 -15.39 1.01 -1.03
N TRP A 281 -16.58 0.57 -1.43
CA TRP A 281 -17.07 0.70 -2.80
C TRP A 281 -18.32 1.55 -2.83
N HIS A 282 -18.25 2.67 -3.53
CA HIS A 282 -19.35 3.61 -3.72
C HIS A 282 -19.81 3.50 -5.18
N TYR A 283 -21.04 3.03 -5.37
CA TYR A 283 -21.65 2.96 -6.69
C TYR A 283 -22.64 4.11 -6.87
N ARG A 284 -22.37 4.96 -7.84
CA ARG A 284 -23.28 6.03 -8.26
C ARG A 284 -23.84 5.72 -9.64
N ILE A 285 -25.13 5.52 -9.72
CA ILE A 285 -25.83 5.25 -10.97
C ILE A 285 -26.51 6.54 -11.42
N VAL A 286 -26.17 7.00 -12.62
CA VAL A 286 -26.77 8.19 -13.26
C VAL A 286 -27.62 7.69 -14.44
N PRO A 287 -28.91 7.50 -14.24
CA PRO A 287 -29.82 7.05 -15.32
C PRO A 287 -30.14 8.19 -16.28
N PRO A 288 -30.75 7.92 -17.44
CA PRO A 288 -31.32 8.95 -18.30
C PRO A 288 -32.38 9.80 -17.58
N THR A 289 -32.66 10.98 -18.11
CA THR A 289 -33.67 11.88 -17.54
C THR A 289 -35.06 11.23 -17.49
N GLY A 290 -35.74 11.35 -16.37
CA GLY A 290 -37.10 10.83 -16.19
C GLY A 290 -37.19 9.47 -15.48
N TYR A 291 -36.08 8.79 -15.27
CA TYR A 291 -36.05 7.55 -14.49
C TYR A 291 -36.12 7.84 -12.98
N ARG A 292 -36.74 6.95 -12.24
CA ARG A 292 -36.81 6.98 -10.78
C ARG A 292 -36.20 5.71 -10.24
N PRO A 293 -35.45 5.78 -9.12
CA PRO A 293 -34.89 4.58 -8.51
C PRO A 293 -36.00 3.71 -7.92
N ASP A 294 -35.86 2.42 -8.09
CA ASP A 294 -36.61 1.45 -7.30
C ASP A 294 -36.14 1.50 -5.84
N PRO A 295 -36.93 0.98 -4.89
CA PRO A 295 -36.49 0.91 -3.49
C PRO A 295 -35.14 0.19 -3.38
N LEU A 296 -34.21 0.83 -2.67
CA LEU A 296 -32.93 0.21 -2.35
C LEU A 296 -33.14 -0.87 -1.29
N PRO A 297 -32.33 -1.93 -1.30
CA PRO A 297 -32.35 -2.92 -0.23
C PRO A 297 -31.99 -2.28 1.13
N ASP A 298 -32.53 -2.88 2.19
CA ASP A 298 -32.20 -2.46 3.56
C ASP A 298 -30.69 -2.57 3.83
N THR A 299 -30.22 -1.71 4.74
CA THR A 299 -28.82 -1.79 5.22
C THR A 299 -28.60 -3.10 5.97
N LEU A 300 -27.62 -3.86 5.54
CA LEU A 300 -27.17 -5.08 6.19
C LEU A 300 -25.80 -4.83 6.85
N THR A 301 -25.70 -5.14 8.15
CA THR A 301 -24.41 -5.20 8.85
C THR A 301 -24.13 -6.65 9.21
N GLN A 302 -22.96 -7.14 8.82
CA GLN A 302 -22.50 -8.49 9.17
C GLN A 302 -21.11 -8.35 9.83
N SER A 303 -20.97 -8.92 11.02
CA SER A 303 -19.72 -8.98 11.80
C SER A 303 -19.17 -10.38 11.80
#